data_6755a343a140066e82d468e161f28a3b
#
_entry.id   6755a343a140066e82d468e161f28a3b
#
_cell.length_a   1.000
_cell.length_b   1.000
_cell.length_c   1.000
_cell.angle_alpha   90.00
_cell.angle_beta   90.00
_cell.angle_gamma   90.00
#
_symmetry.space_group_name_H-M   'P 1'
#
loop_
_entity.id
_entity.type
_entity.pdbx_description
1 polymer ?
#
loop_
_entity_poly.entity_id
_entity_poly.type
_entity_poly.pdbx_seq_one_letter_code
_entity_poly.pdbx_strand_id
1 'polypeptide(L)'
;MVAVLAVATLLLACTDTGVSTASCAFVVGDGQGGRDAKLHKIVYPGQKVNKGENENVSYVPCNSRNYIVSDGTVKDANGNVVGDRTQLITATTKKGVQIELAVTAYWTLNQSERAMRNFYNVCFKYQCASKDDQAGTANNSTPGWNDVLGENFGPALERAVKLSVIKANDTIWSQRDPGEFKALADNISAAFADEIRATLGYPEDLFCGSGNSTWSDPDKPGEGTFTCTPVRIVVDDVQRGLVRADESTQGAAEINTQRLKNAEALYGPGAGYWLALQDLIDKCKAAGTTCIINLGGATTGPAVPVPVTTPTAPR
;
A
#
# COMPACT_ATOMS: atom_id res chain seq x y z
N MET A 1 -22.39 49.69 -60.14
CA MET A 1 -21.64 48.49 -59.83
C MET A 1 -20.80 48.77 -58.65
N VAL A 2 -21.21 48.31 -57.47
CA VAL A 2 -20.47 48.49 -56.23
C VAL A 2 -19.90 47.12 -55.88
N ALA A 3 -18.57 46.99 -55.90
CA ALA A 3 -17.87 45.79 -55.57
C ALA A 3 -17.73 45.75 -54.00
N VAL A 4 -18.41 44.79 -53.38
CA VAL A 4 -18.28 44.50 -51.97
C VAL A 4 -17.08 43.55 -51.78
N LEU A 5 -15.96 44.07 -51.25
CA LEU A 5 -14.81 43.27 -50.84
C LEU A 5 -15.16 42.60 -49.51
N ALA A 6 -15.43 41.31 -49.55
CA ALA A 6 -15.54 40.48 -48.32
C ALA A 6 -14.13 40.15 -47.80
N VAL A 7 -13.72 40.83 -46.78
CA VAL A 7 -12.51 40.48 -46.01
C VAL A 7 -12.87 39.31 -45.11
N ALA A 8 -12.50 38.11 -45.53
CA ALA A 8 -12.54 36.93 -44.67
C ALA A 8 -11.41 37.01 -43.65
N THR A 9 -11.68 37.51 -42.47
CA THR A 9 -10.80 37.36 -41.31
C THR A 9 -10.79 35.89 -40.90
N LEU A 10 -9.76 35.15 -41.32
CA LEU A 10 -9.41 33.88 -40.73
C LEU A 10 -9.02 34.12 -39.26
N LEU A 11 -9.98 33.92 -38.37
CA LEU A 11 -9.71 33.71 -36.97
C LEU A 11 -8.96 32.38 -36.86
N LEU A 12 -7.64 32.40 -36.90
CA LEU A 12 -6.79 31.33 -36.36
C LEU A 12 -7.11 31.27 -34.89
N ALA A 13 -8.07 30.40 -34.52
CA ALA A 13 -8.28 29.97 -33.17
C ALA A 13 -7.02 29.18 -32.75
N CYS A 14 -6.02 29.86 -32.20
CA CYS A 14 -5.02 29.21 -31.37
C CYS A 14 -5.80 28.58 -30.23
N THR A 15 -6.06 27.28 -30.31
CA THR A 15 -6.54 26.50 -29.16
C THR A 15 -5.42 26.41 -28.17
N ASP A 16 -5.41 27.39 -27.27
CA ASP A 16 -4.50 27.48 -26.15
C ASP A 16 -4.90 26.34 -25.18
N THR A 17 -4.35 25.15 -25.37
CA THR A 17 -4.59 24.01 -24.49
C THR A 17 -3.71 24.13 -23.28
N GLY A 18 -4.30 24.55 -22.15
CA GLY A 18 -3.65 24.49 -20.84
C GLY A 18 -3.52 23.03 -20.38
N VAL A 19 -2.50 22.73 -19.57
CA VAL A 19 -2.43 21.44 -18.87
C VAL A 19 -3.50 21.42 -17.78
N SER A 20 -4.24 20.31 -17.67
CA SER A 20 -5.22 20.16 -16.62
C SER A 20 -4.56 20.28 -15.23
N THR A 21 -5.33 20.68 -14.22
CA THR A 21 -4.83 20.79 -12.84
C THR A 21 -4.38 19.45 -12.23
N ALA A 22 -4.71 18.34 -12.88
CA ALA A 22 -4.38 16.99 -12.42
C ALA A 22 -3.17 16.38 -13.13
N SER A 23 -2.64 17.03 -14.20
CA SER A 23 -1.59 16.46 -15.05
C SER A 23 -0.37 17.38 -15.12
N CYS A 24 0.79 16.76 -15.37
CA CYS A 24 1.96 17.42 -15.93
C CYS A 24 2.11 17.01 -17.41
N ALA A 25 2.81 17.82 -18.21
CA ALA A 25 3.09 17.47 -19.57
C ALA A 25 4.60 17.48 -19.88
N PHE A 26 5.00 16.56 -20.72
CA PHE A 26 6.31 16.49 -21.34
C PHE A 26 6.21 16.96 -22.79
N VAL A 27 6.94 18.00 -23.12
CA VAL A 27 7.10 18.46 -24.51
C VAL A 27 8.39 17.85 -25.06
N VAL A 28 8.27 17.04 -26.10
CA VAL A 28 9.32 16.18 -26.63
C VAL A 28 9.58 16.54 -28.10
N GLY A 29 10.84 16.66 -28.46
CA GLY A 29 11.28 17.03 -29.79
C GLY A 29 12.14 18.30 -29.77
N ASP A 30 12.75 18.64 -30.90
CA ASP A 30 13.63 19.81 -31.04
C ASP A 30 13.00 20.95 -31.87
N GLY A 31 11.77 20.80 -32.33
CA GLY A 31 11.10 21.76 -33.20
C GLY A 31 11.60 21.73 -34.65
N GLN A 32 12.52 20.84 -35.02
CA GLN A 32 13.19 20.80 -36.32
C GLN A 32 12.81 19.61 -37.21
N GLY A 33 11.72 18.93 -36.94
CA GLY A 33 11.19 17.88 -37.86
C GLY A 33 11.80 16.48 -37.62
N GLY A 34 12.51 16.27 -36.55
CA GLY A 34 13.08 14.99 -36.15
C GLY A 34 12.09 14.11 -35.38
N ARG A 35 12.27 12.79 -35.47
CA ARG A 35 11.64 11.82 -34.56
C ARG A 35 12.43 11.74 -33.25
N ASP A 36 12.77 12.91 -32.72
CA ASP A 36 13.61 13.03 -31.54
C ASP A 36 12.76 12.80 -30.27
N ALA A 37 13.18 11.89 -29.41
CA ALA A 37 12.56 11.61 -28.12
C ALA A 37 13.13 12.49 -27.00
N LYS A 38 13.88 13.56 -27.33
CA LYS A 38 14.52 14.44 -26.36
C LYS A 38 13.48 15.27 -25.64
N LEU A 39 13.49 15.19 -24.30
CA LEU A 39 12.67 16.06 -23.46
C LEU A 39 13.14 17.50 -23.56
N HIS A 40 12.32 18.35 -24.13
CA HIS A 40 12.59 19.77 -24.30
C HIS A 40 12.12 20.57 -23.06
N LYS A 41 10.86 20.40 -22.68
CA LYS A 41 10.23 21.16 -21.61
C LYS A 41 9.28 20.32 -20.77
N ILE A 42 9.19 20.66 -19.49
CA ILE A 42 8.17 20.15 -18.57
C ILE A 42 7.17 21.28 -18.36
N VAL A 43 5.89 20.96 -18.43
CA VAL A 43 4.79 21.89 -18.17
C VAL A 43 4.00 21.39 -16.98
N TYR A 44 3.81 22.23 -16.00
CA TYR A 44 3.18 21.89 -14.72
C TYR A 44 1.67 22.14 -14.74
N PRO A 45 0.92 21.62 -13.74
CA PRO A 45 -0.52 21.79 -13.68
C PRO A 45 -0.96 23.25 -13.78
N GLY A 46 -1.96 23.52 -14.61
CA GLY A 46 -2.49 24.85 -14.83
C GLY A 46 -1.69 25.77 -15.77
N GLN A 47 -0.50 25.35 -16.21
CA GLN A 47 0.30 26.11 -17.17
C GLN A 47 -0.16 25.87 -18.62
N LYS A 48 0.16 26.83 -19.49
CA LYS A 48 -0.09 26.69 -20.92
C LYS A 48 0.98 25.85 -21.61
N VAL A 49 0.53 24.94 -22.49
CA VAL A 49 1.43 24.16 -23.32
C VAL A 49 1.74 24.96 -24.59
N ASN A 50 2.94 25.53 -24.64
CA ASN A 50 3.48 26.10 -25.86
C ASN A 50 4.39 25.07 -26.50
N LYS A 51 3.99 24.51 -27.66
CA LYS A 51 4.78 23.55 -28.43
C LYS A 51 5.12 24.10 -29.81
N GLY A 52 6.29 23.73 -30.33
CA GLY A 52 6.68 23.95 -31.73
C GLY A 52 5.96 23.00 -32.67
N GLU A 53 6.07 23.27 -33.99
CA GLU A 53 5.37 22.48 -35.01
C GLU A 53 5.74 20.98 -35.01
N ASN A 54 6.99 20.68 -34.61
CA ASN A 54 7.53 19.31 -34.61
C ASN A 54 7.68 18.70 -33.19
N GLU A 55 7.08 19.33 -32.21
CA GLU A 55 7.05 18.83 -30.84
C GLU A 55 5.78 18.05 -30.57
N ASN A 56 5.93 16.96 -29.82
CA ASN A 56 4.83 16.17 -29.28
C ASN A 56 4.65 16.47 -27.80
N VAL A 57 3.40 16.42 -27.35
CA VAL A 57 3.06 16.58 -25.95
C VAL A 57 2.51 15.25 -25.45
N SER A 58 3.00 14.85 -24.28
CA SER A 58 2.49 13.68 -23.57
C SER A 58 2.28 14.03 -22.08
N TYR A 59 1.28 13.44 -21.47
CA TYR A 59 0.78 13.83 -20.15
C TYR A 59 0.97 12.68 -19.16
N VAL A 60 1.31 13.05 -17.93
CA VAL A 60 1.41 12.14 -16.78
C VAL A 60 0.62 12.71 -15.60
N PRO A 61 0.06 11.86 -14.73
CA PRO A 61 -0.65 12.34 -13.55
C PRO A 61 0.30 13.00 -12.57
N CYS A 62 -0.04 14.22 -12.13
CA CYS A 62 0.69 14.99 -11.13
C CYS A 62 -0.17 15.33 -9.90
N ASN A 63 -1.40 14.85 -9.85
CA ASN A 63 -2.29 14.99 -8.71
C ASN A 63 -1.95 13.98 -7.59
N SER A 64 -2.57 14.19 -6.45
CA SER A 64 -2.53 13.22 -5.34
C SER A 64 -3.20 11.91 -5.73
N ARG A 65 -2.52 10.81 -5.43
CA ARG A 65 -2.97 9.45 -5.72
C ARG A 65 -2.74 8.53 -4.53
N ASN A 66 -3.35 7.38 -4.57
CA ASN A 66 -3.13 6.30 -3.63
C ASN A 66 -2.72 5.02 -4.37
N TYR A 67 -2.03 4.16 -3.63
CA TYR A 67 -1.78 2.76 -4.01
C TYR A 67 -2.29 1.90 -2.86
N ILE A 68 -3.29 1.08 -3.14
CA ILE A 68 -4.04 0.32 -2.14
C ILE A 68 -3.69 -1.15 -2.24
N VAL A 69 -3.23 -1.72 -1.13
CA VAL A 69 -3.07 -3.17 -0.94
C VAL A 69 -4.18 -3.64 -0.01
N SER A 70 -5.07 -4.47 -0.52
CA SER A 70 -6.23 -5.01 0.21
C SER A 70 -6.32 -6.53 0.05
N ASP A 71 -7.25 -7.17 0.77
CA ASP A 71 -7.55 -8.59 0.63
C ASP A 71 -8.53 -8.91 -0.52
N GLY A 72 -8.90 -7.89 -1.32
CA GLY A 72 -9.85 -8.03 -2.41
C GLY A 72 -11.32 -8.08 -1.95
N THR A 73 -11.61 -7.93 -0.66
CA THR A 73 -12.99 -7.93 -0.15
C THR A 73 -13.66 -6.56 -0.20
N VAL A 74 -12.85 -5.49 -0.20
CA VAL A 74 -13.35 -4.11 -0.28
C VAL A 74 -13.84 -3.82 -1.69
N LYS A 75 -15.10 -3.41 -1.81
CA LYS A 75 -15.74 -3.07 -3.10
C LYS A 75 -16.21 -1.62 -3.10
N ASP A 76 -16.15 -0.99 -4.26
CA ASP A 76 -16.73 0.33 -4.48
C ASP A 76 -18.28 0.27 -4.57
N ALA A 77 -18.92 1.43 -4.73
CA ALA A 77 -20.37 1.52 -4.88
C ALA A 77 -20.92 0.77 -6.10
N ASN A 78 -20.08 0.44 -7.08
CA ASN A 78 -20.40 -0.28 -8.31
C ASN A 78 -20.14 -1.79 -8.18
N GLY A 79 -19.58 -2.25 -7.04
CA GLY A 79 -19.26 -3.65 -6.79
C GLY A 79 -17.90 -4.10 -7.32
N ASN A 80 -17.05 -3.18 -7.84
CA ASN A 80 -15.70 -3.50 -8.27
C ASN A 80 -14.77 -3.60 -7.04
N VAL A 81 -13.83 -4.52 -7.09
CA VAL A 81 -12.80 -4.64 -6.04
C VAL A 81 -11.96 -3.38 -6.01
N VAL A 82 -11.81 -2.79 -4.83
CA VAL A 82 -10.96 -1.62 -4.60
C VAL A 82 -9.55 -2.10 -4.23
N GLY A 83 -8.56 -1.68 -5.01
CA GLY A 83 -7.16 -1.92 -4.71
C GLY A 83 -6.32 -2.11 -5.97
N ASP A 84 -5.09 -1.62 -5.91
CA ASP A 84 -4.08 -1.85 -6.96
C ASP A 84 -3.46 -3.23 -6.83
N ARG A 85 -3.52 -3.79 -5.63
CA ARG A 85 -3.13 -5.16 -5.31
C ARG A 85 -4.19 -5.79 -4.41
N THR A 86 -4.70 -6.94 -4.82
CA THR A 86 -5.77 -7.70 -4.15
C THR A 86 -5.25 -8.84 -3.28
N GLN A 87 -3.98 -8.82 -2.95
CA GLN A 87 -3.33 -9.76 -2.04
C GLN A 87 -2.58 -8.97 -0.97
N LEU A 88 -2.86 -9.30 0.30
CA LEU A 88 -2.16 -8.72 1.44
C LEU A 88 -0.65 -8.97 1.36
N ILE A 89 0.13 -8.08 1.95
CA ILE A 89 1.56 -8.27 2.05
C ILE A 89 1.85 -9.17 3.24
N THR A 90 2.38 -10.34 2.95
CA THR A 90 2.85 -11.27 3.99
C THR A 90 4.25 -10.91 4.44
N ALA A 91 4.44 -10.76 5.74
CA ALA A 91 5.72 -10.45 6.35
C ALA A 91 5.91 -11.19 7.69
N THR A 92 7.15 -11.33 8.12
CA THR A 92 7.51 -12.05 9.35
C THR A 92 8.09 -11.08 10.37
N THR A 93 7.56 -11.10 11.58
CA THR A 93 8.02 -10.27 12.70
C THR A 93 9.36 -10.75 13.25
N LYS A 94 9.94 -9.97 14.19
CA LYS A 94 11.24 -10.27 14.81
C LYS A 94 11.33 -11.67 15.43
N LYS A 95 10.24 -12.22 15.95
CA LYS A 95 10.22 -13.56 16.57
C LYS A 95 9.66 -14.65 15.67
N GLY A 96 9.48 -14.37 14.36
CA GLY A 96 9.05 -15.37 13.41
C GLY A 96 7.53 -15.51 13.24
N VAL A 97 6.73 -14.62 13.82
CA VAL A 97 5.28 -14.62 13.60
C VAL A 97 4.97 -14.06 12.23
N GLN A 98 4.28 -14.83 11.41
CA GLN A 98 3.81 -14.39 10.10
C GLN A 98 2.54 -13.56 10.26
N ILE A 99 2.56 -12.37 9.65
CA ILE A 99 1.42 -11.45 9.59
C ILE A 99 1.14 -11.02 8.15
N GLU A 100 -0.08 -10.64 7.90
CA GLU A 100 -0.57 -10.11 6.62
C GLU A 100 -1.06 -8.71 6.83
N LEU A 101 -0.65 -7.80 5.95
CA LEU A 101 -0.93 -6.37 6.08
C LEU A 101 -1.70 -5.85 4.88
N ALA A 102 -2.75 -5.07 5.19
CA ALA A 102 -3.36 -4.13 4.27
C ALA A 102 -2.73 -2.76 4.49
N VAL A 103 -2.29 -2.13 3.41
CA VAL A 103 -1.64 -0.81 3.49
C VAL A 103 -2.09 0.09 2.34
N THR A 104 -2.22 1.37 2.64
CA THR A 104 -2.49 2.40 1.63
C THR A 104 -1.33 3.40 1.63
N ALA A 105 -0.74 3.61 0.45
CA ALA A 105 0.28 4.62 0.21
C ALA A 105 -0.34 5.83 -0.48
N TYR A 106 -0.23 7.02 0.11
CA TYR A 106 -0.69 8.28 -0.46
C TYR A 106 0.49 9.06 -1.04
N TRP A 107 0.44 9.31 -2.33
CA TRP A 107 1.58 9.84 -3.05
C TRP A 107 1.20 10.82 -4.17
N THR A 108 2.19 11.55 -4.66
CA THR A 108 2.20 12.37 -5.87
C THR A 108 3.56 12.25 -6.55
N LEU A 109 3.68 12.63 -7.80
CA LEU A 109 5.00 12.74 -8.42
C LEU A 109 5.80 13.89 -7.80
N ASN A 110 7.11 13.69 -7.70
CA ASN A 110 8.03 14.78 -7.37
C ASN A 110 8.11 15.73 -8.56
N GLN A 111 7.51 16.91 -8.41
CA GLN A 111 7.43 17.91 -9.47
C GLN A 111 8.69 18.78 -9.58
N SER A 112 9.77 18.51 -8.84
CA SER A 112 11.04 19.20 -9.10
C SER A 112 11.52 18.87 -10.51
N GLU A 113 12.15 19.82 -11.19
CA GLU A 113 12.59 19.64 -12.58
C GLU A 113 13.48 18.41 -12.76
N ARG A 114 14.41 18.20 -11.84
CA ARG A 114 15.33 17.06 -11.90
C ARG A 114 14.61 15.72 -11.76
N ALA A 115 13.71 15.61 -10.79
CA ALA A 115 12.92 14.39 -10.59
C ALA A 115 11.99 14.12 -11.78
N MET A 116 11.35 15.14 -12.33
CA MET A 116 10.49 15.00 -13.51
C MET A 116 11.28 14.59 -14.76
N ARG A 117 12.50 15.08 -14.95
CA ARG A 117 13.39 14.61 -16.04
C ARG A 117 13.76 13.13 -15.87
N ASN A 118 14.07 12.70 -14.65
CA ASN A 118 14.34 11.29 -14.36
C ASN A 118 13.08 10.43 -14.53
N PHE A 119 11.93 10.94 -14.08
CA PHE A 119 10.67 10.25 -14.28
C PHE A 119 10.29 10.12 -15.77
N TYR A 120 10.60 11.12 -16.60
CA TYR A 120 10.42 11.03 -18.05
C TYR A 120 11.16 9.80 -18.63
N ASN A 121 12.40 9.52 -18.19
CA ASN A 121 13.14 8.35 -18.66
C ASN A 121 12.47 7.03 -18.24
N VAL A 122 11.95 6.95 -17.02
CA VAL A 122 11.15 5.80 -16.55
C VAL A 122 9.91 5.66 -17.42
N CYS A 123 9.17 6.75 -17.58
CA CYS A 123 7.93 6.77 -18.35
C CYS A 123 8.15 6.42 -19.82
N PHE A 124 9.24 6.87 -20.41
CA PHE A 124 9.58 6.50 -21.77
C PHE A 124 9.79 4.99 -21.94
N LYS A 125 10.48 4.35 -20.99
CA LYS A 125 10.71 2.91 -20.98
C LYS A 125 9.39 2.12 -20.92
N TYR A 126 8.44 2.55 -20.09
CA TYR A 126 7.16 1.87 -19.88
C TYR A 126 6.03 2.40 -20.78
N GLN A 127 6.27 3.45 -21.58
CA GLN A 127 5.26 4.15 -22.35
C GLN A 127 4.08 4.63 -21.48
N CYS A 128 4.38 5.15 -20.30
CA CYS A 128 3.40 5.47 -19.27
C CYS A 128 2.66 6.79 -19.50
N ALA A 129 3.15 7.66 -20.38
CA ALA A 129 2.51 8.93 -20.68
C ALA A 129 1.33 8.78 -21.64
N SER A 130 0.27 9.54 -21.41
CA SER A 130 -0.91 9.63 -22.27
C SER A 130 -0.76 10.74 -23.30
N LYS A 131 -1.46 10.61 -24.43
CA LYS A 131 -1.65 11.71 -25.37
C LYS A 131 -2.79 12.63 -24.96
N ASP A 132 -3.61 12.20 -24.02
CA ASP A 132 -4.76 12.92 -23.48
C ASP A 132 -4.33 13.75 -22.27
N ASP A 133 -4.71 15.01 -22.18
CA ASP A 133 -4.46 15.91 -21.05
C ASP A 133 -5.22 15.52 -19.77
N GLN A 134 -6.14 14.55 -19.86
CA GLN A 134 -6.86 13.96 -18.74
C GLN A 134 -6.06 12.85 -18.01
N ALA A 135 -4.76 12.72 -18.26
CA ALA A 135 -3.91 11.68 -17.65
C ALA A 135 -3.98 11.65 -16.11
N GLY A 136 -4.25 12.77 -15.47
CA GLY A 136 -4.43 12.88 -14.01
C GLY A 136 -5.77 12.38 -13.49
N THR A 137 -6.76 12.10 -14.34
CA THR A 137 -8.07 11.60 -13.92
C THR A 137 -8.03 10.10 -13.62
N ALA A 138 -8.87 9.64 -12.68
CA ALA A 138 -8.86 8.25 -12.21
C ALA A 138 -9.10 7.22 -13.34
N ASN A 139 -9.75 7.63 -14.43
CA ASN A 139 -10.16 6.74 -15.52
C ASN A 139 -9.18 6.70 -16.70
N ASN A 140 -8.09 7.46 -16.67
CA ASN A 140 -7.16 7.63 -17.80
C ASN A 140 -5.74 7.13 -17.49
N SER A 141 -5.60 6.09 -16.66
CA SER A 141 -4.32 5.40 -16.53
C SER A 141 -4.01 4.62 -17.81
N THR A 142 -2.84 4.85 -18.39
CA THR A 142 -2.36 4.03 -19.51
C THR A 142 -1.91 2.66 -18.99
N PRO A 143 -1.90 1.61 -19.84
CA PRO A 143 -1.31 0.32 -19.44
C PRO A 143 0.12 0.48 -18.91
N GLY A 144 0.97 1.27 -19.58
CA GLY A 144 2.33 1.52 -19.15
C GLY A 144 2.44 2.27 -17.80
N TRP A 145 1.42 3.04 -17.43
CA TRP A 145 1.34 3.62 -16.07
C TRP A 145 1.11 2.53 -15.02
N ASN A 146 0.20 1.60 -15.30
CA ASN A 146 -0.04 0.47 -14.41
C ASN A 146 1.20 -0.43 -14.29
N ASP A 147 1.96 -0.59 -15.38
CA ASP A 147 3.23 -1.33 -15.37
C ASP A 147 4.27 -0.63 -14.48
N VAL A 148 4.39 0.71 -14.54
CA VAL A 148 5.26 1.45 -13.61
C VAL A 148 4.88 1.20 -12.16
N LEU A 149 3.60 1.24 -11.81
CA LEU A 149 3.14 0.99 -10.45
C LEU A 149 3.31 -0.48 -10.07
N GLY A 150 2.94 -1.41 -10.93
CA GLY A 150 2.99 -2.86 -10.66
C GLY A 150 4.41 -3.42 -10.59
N GLU A 151 5.33 -2.95 -11.45
CA GLU A 151 6.70 -3.48 -11.51
C GLU A 151 7.69 -2.74 -10.60
N ASN A 152 7.40 -1.50 -10.23
CA ASN A 152 8.35 -0.71 -9.42
C ASN A 152 7.77 -0.30 -8.08
N PHE A 153 6.62 0.39 -8.05
CA PHE A 153 6.05 0.94 -6.82
C PHE A 153 5.58 -0.17 -5.86
N GLY A 154 4.78 -1.11 -6.35
CA GLY A 154 4.25 -2.22 -5.55
C GLY A 154 5.34 -3.10 -4.93
N PRO A 155 6.30 -3.62 -5.72
CA PRO A 155 7.42 -4.40 -5.17
C PRO A 155 8.32 -3.62 -4.20
N ALA A 156 8.55 -2.31 -4.42
CA ALA A 156 9.28 -1.49 -3.46
C ALA A 156 8.51 -1.33 -2.15
N LEU A 157 7.19 -1.12 -2.22
CA LEU A 157 6.33 -1.05 -1.04
C LEU A 157 6.32 -2.39 -0.28
N GLU A 158 6.24 -3.51 -0.98
CA GLU A 158 6.28 -4.84 -0.37
C GLU A 158 7.60 -5.07 0.39
N ARG A 159 8.75 -4.71 -0.21
CA ARG A 159 10.06 -4.83 0.48
C ARG A 159 10.13 -3.92 1.69
N ALA A 160 9.68 -2.66 1.57
CA ALA A 160 9.64 -1.71 2.68
C ALA A 160 8.79 -2.21 3.86
N VAL A 161 7.63 -2.80 3.57
CA VAL A 161 6.78 -3.45 4.58
C VAL A 161 7.53 -4.58 5.27
N LYS A 162 8.13 -5.51 4.50
CA LYS A 162 8.86 -6.64 5.06
C LYS A 162 10.04 -6.21 5.95
N LEU A 163 10.82 -5.21 5.51
CA LEU A 163 11.94 -4.64 6.27
C LEU A 163 11.50 -3.93 7.57
N SER A 164 10.31 -3.37 7.57
CA SER A 164 9.76 -2.67 8.74
C SER A 164 9.14 -3.64 9.74
N VAL A 165 8.41 -4.64 9.23
CA VAL A 165 7.74 -5.66 10.06
C VAL A 165 8.74 -6.52 10.84
N ILE A 166 9.91 -6.83 10.29
CA ILE A 166 10.94 -7.59 11.02
C ILE A 166 11.41 -6.89 12.30
N LYS A 167 11.13 -5.60 12.46
CA LYS A 167 11.42 -4.80 13.65
C LYS A 167 10.22 -4.63 14.57
N ALA A 168 9.03 -4.97 14.11
CA ALA A 168 7.77 -4.79 14.84
C ALA A 168 7.58 -5.84 15.93
N ASN A 169 6.75 -5.50 16.93
CA ASN A 169 6.34 -6.42 17.98
C ASN A 169 5.45 -7.54 17.42
N ASP A 170 5.61 -8.74 17.96
CA ASP A 170 4.83 -9.90 17.50
C ASP A 170 3.34 -9.83 17.87
N THR A 171 3.00 -8.95 18.81
CA THR A 171 1.62 -8.75 19.29
C THR A 171 0.85 -7.70 18.51
N ILE A 172 1.46 -7.04 17.53
CA ILE A 172 0.85 -5.94 16.77
C ILE A 172 -0.50 -6.34 16.13
N TRP A 173 -0.63 -7.58 15.66
CA TRP A 173 -1.86 -8.11 15.06
C TRP A 173 -3.00 -8.31 16.08
N SER A 174 -2.69 -8.53 17.36
CA SER A 174 -3.67 -8.87 18.40
C SER A 174 -4.01 -7.66 19.29
N GLN A 175 -3.04 -6.81 19.60
CA GLN A 175 -3.24 -5.65 20.47
C GLN A 175 -3.84 -4.46 19.74
N ARG A 176 -3.57 -4.33 18.42
CA ARG A 176 -4.08 -3.25 17.56
C ARG A 176 -3.86 -1.86 18.17
N ASP A 177 -2.69 -1.64 18.77
CA ASP A 177 -2.33 -0.36 19.35
C ASP A 177 -2.13 0.68 18.23
N PRO A 178 -2.88 1.80 18.24
CA PRO A 178 -2.74 2.85 17.23
C PRO A 178 -1.33 3.46 17.19
N GLY A 179 -0.62 3.50 18.33
CA GLY A 179 0.74 3.99 18.41
C GLY A 179 1.72 3.06 17.70
N GLU A 180 1.57 1.75 17.85
CA GLU A 180 2.38 0.75 17.13
C GLU A 180 2.10 0.77 15.63
N PHE A 181 0.83 0.92 15.23
CA PHE A 181 0.46 1.04 13.82
C PHE A 181 1.07 2.29 13.19
N LYS A 182 1.02 3.43 13.90
CA LYS A 182 1.66 4.65 13.44
C LYS A 182 3.19 4.50 13.32
N ALA A 183 3.84 3.93 14.31
CA ALA A 183 5.28 3.68 14.29
C ALA A 183 5.67 2.73 13.13
N LEU A 184 4.87 1.70 12.88
CA LEU A 184 5.08 0.81 11.75
C LEU A 184 4.91 1.56 10.42
N ALA A 185 3.88 2.37 10.27
CA ALA A 185 3.63 3.18 9.07
C ALA A 185 4.76 4.17 8.80
N ASP A 186 5.28 4.85 9.83
CA ASP A 186 6.42 5.77 9.72
C ASP A 186 7.70 5.02 9.29
N ASN A 187 7.94 3.83 9.84
CA ASN A 187 9.07 2.98 9.44
C ASN A 187 8.95 2.49 7.98
N ILE A 188 7.74 2.10 7.55
CA ILE A 188 7.48 1.69 6.16
C ILE A 188 7.72 2.87 5.22
N SER A 189 7.25 4.07 5.58
CA SER A 189 7.43 5.28 4.79
C SER A 189 8.92 5.61 4.57
N ALA A 190 9.72 5.53 5.62
CA ALA A 190 11.17 5.75 5.54
C ALA A 190 11.86 4.68 4.68
N ALA A 191 11.54 3.40 4.90
CA ALA A 191 12.11 2.28 4.13
C ALA A 191 11.68 2.34 2.66
N PHE A 192 10.46 2.77 2.36
CA PHE A 192 9.95 2.88 0.99
C PHE A 192 10.74 3.89 0.17
N ALA A 193 11.13 5.02 0.74
CA ALA A 193 11.95 6.01 0.05
C ALA A 193 13.29 5.41 -0.42
N ASP A 194 13.94 4.58 0.41
CA ASP A 194 15.18 3.90 0.05
C ASP A 194 14.95 2.81 -1.00
N GLU A 195 13.92 1.99 -0.84
CA GLU A 195 13.60 0.88 -1.74
C GLU A 195 13.19 1.35 -3.13
N ILE A 196 12.41 2.43 -3.25
CA ILE A 196 11.98 2.94 -4.55
C ILE A 196 13.15 3.59 -5.29
N ARG A 197 14.05 4.31 -4.59
CA ARG A 197 15.28 4.82 -5.19
C ARG A 197 16.17 3.69 -5.70
N ALA A 198 16.38 2.66 -4.90
CA ALA A 198 17.15 1.48 -5.30
C ALA A 198 16.54 0.76 -6.51
N THR A 199 15.21 0.64 -6.56
CA THR A 199 14.48 -0.03 -7.65
C THR A 199 14.60 0.73 -8.96
N LEU A 200 14.43 2.05 -8.92
CA LEU A 200 14.44 2.89 -10.12
C LEU A 200 15.84 3.32 -10.54
N GLY A 201 16.82 3.23 -9.64
CA GLY A 201 18.22 3.59 -9.90
C GLY A 201 18.48 5.10 -9.94
N TYR A 202 17.61 5.91 -9.34
CA TYR A 202 17.79 7.36 -9.25
C TYR A 202 18.03 7.78 -7.81
N PRO A 203 18.90 8.79 -7.57
CA PRO A 203 19.19 9.28 -6.23
C PRO A 203 18.05 10.14 -5.66
N GLU A 204 17.18 10.69 -6.50
CA GLU A 204 16.04 11.49 -6.11
C GLU A 204 14.80 10.64 -5.85
N ASP A 205 13.97 11.08 -4.89
CA ASP A 205 12.63 10.55 -4.72
C ASP A 205 11.76 10.97 -5.90
N LEU A 206 11.33 10.02 -6.73
CA LEU A 206 10.42 10.30 -7.85
C LEU A 206 8.96 10.37 -7.38
N PHE A 207 8.66 9.79 -6.23
CA PHE A 207 7.35 9.79 -5.58
C PHE A 207 7.44 10.48 -4.23
N CYS A 208 6.53 11.39 -3.97
CA CYS A 208 6.44 12.20 -2.75
C CYS A 208 5.13 11.94 -2.02
N GLY A 209 5.06 12.26 -0.74
CA GLY A 209 3.82 12.20 0.03
C GLY A 209 2.80 13.22 -0.47
N SER A 210 1.58 12.77 -0.75
CA SER A 210 0.49 13.68 -1.10
C SER A 210 0.03 14.45 0.14
N GLY A 211 -0.23 15.74 -0.04
CA GLY A 211 -0.76 16.62 1.01
C GLY A 211 0.27 17.53 1.67
N ASN A 212 1.54 17.11 1.79
CA ASN A 212 2.60 17.95 2.36
C ASN A 212 3.68 18.34 1.34
N SER A 213 3.67 17.72 0.16
CA SER A 213 4.58 18.08 -0.93
C SER A 213 3.97 19.18 -1.76
N THR A 214 4.69 20.30 -1.88
CA THR A 214 4.18 21.51 -2.53
C THR A 214 5.29 22.37 -3.10
N TRP A 215 4.92 23.23 -4.02
CA TRP A 215 5.77 24.33 -4.49
C TRP A 215 5.90 25.42 -3.42
N SER A 216 7.03 26.10 -3.40
CA SER A 216 7.23 27.28 -2.54
C SER A 216 6.23 28.39 -2.82
N ASP A 217 5.75 28.50 -4.07
CA ASP A 217 4.61 29.30 -4.49
C ASP A 217 3.59 28.36 -5.17
N PRO A 218 2.51 27.95 -4.48
CA PRO A 218 1.51 27.04 -5.04
C PRO A 218 0.75 27.62 -6.24
N ASP A 219 0.67 28.92 -6.36
CA ASP A 219 -0.02 29.61 -7.47
C ASP A 219 0.83 29.63 -8.75
N LYS A 220 2.13 29.31 -8.61
CA LYS A 220 3.08 29.29 -9.72
C LYS A 220 3.87 27.97 -9.77
N PRO A 221 3.23 26.86 -10.08
CA PRO A 221 3.91 25.57 -10.21
C PRO A 221 5.04 25.66 -11.26
N GLY A 222 6.21 25.11 -10.92
CA GLY A 222 7.39 25.20 -11.78
C GLY A 222 8.25 26.44 -11.57
N GLU A 223 7.79 27.41 -10.79
CA GLU A 223 8.59 28.54 -10.33
C GLU A 223 9.00 28.32 -8.86
N GLY A 224 10.30 28.31 -8.59
CA GLY A 224 10.81 28.12 -7.24
C GLY A 224 11.20 26.68 -6.90
N THR A 225 11.05 26.30 -5.64
CA THR A 225 11.46 24.98 -5.11
C THR A 225 10.25 24.11 -4.83
N PHE A 226 10.25 22.87 -5.34
CA PHE A 226 9.29 21.85 -4.94
C PHE A 226 9.81 21.10 -3.71
N THR A 227 9.04 21.11 -2.63
CA THR A 227 9.34 20.35 -1.41
C THR A 227 8.70 18.99 -1.51
N CYS A 228 9.52 17.93 -1.57
CA CYS A 228 9.09 16.55 -1.56
C CYS A 228 9.16 16.00 -0.13
N THR A 229 8.05 15.57 0.41
CA THR A 229 8.00 14.83 1.68
C THR A 229 7.92 13.33 1.41
N PRO A 230 8.31 12.46 2.36
CA PRO A 230 8.18 11.02 2.19
C PRO A 230 6.73 10.60 1.89
N VAL A 231 6.55 9.56 1.09
CA VAL A 231 5.23 8.96 0.80
C VAL A 231 4.53 8.60 2.10
N ARG A 232 3.31 9.07 2.29
CA ARG A 232 2.54 8.79 3.49
C ARG A 232 1.94 7.39 3.42
N ILE A 233 2.34 6.53 4.34
CA ILE A 233 1.80 5.19 4.48
C ILE A 233 0.76 5.16 5.60
N VAL A 234 -0.31 4.42 5.39
CA VAL A 234 -1.30 4.05 6.40
C VAL A 234 -1.34 2.54 6.45
N VAL A 235 -1.24 1.98 7.64
CA VAL A 235 -1.49 0.55 7.89
C VAL A 235 -2.98 0.42 8.20
N ASP A 236 -3.73 -0.12 7.25
CA ASP A 236 -5.20 -0.19 7.34
C ASP A 236 -5.64 -1.37 8.20
N ASP A 237 -4.97 -2.52 8.06
CA ASP A 237 -5.21 -3.70 8.89
C ASP A 237 -3.96 -4.56 9.00
N VAL A 238 -3.87 -5.30 10.11
CA VAL A 238 -2.84 -6.30 10.37
C VAL A 238 -3.53 -7.57 10.85
N GLN A 239 -3.37 -8.65 10.11
CA GLN A 239 -3.94 -9.94 10.42
C GLN A 239 -2.83 -10.96 10.70
N ARG A 240 -3.16 -12.00 11.44
CA ARG A 240 -2.27 -13.14 11.56
C ARG A 240 -2.29 -13.92 10.26
N GLY A 241 -1.12 -14.11 9.64
CA GLY A 241 -0.98 -14.90 8.43
C GLY A 241 -1.30 -16.38 8.65
N LEU A 242 -1.56 -17.08 7.56
CA LEU A 242 -1.75 -18.54 7.59
C LEU A 242 -0.44 -19.21 8.02
N VAL A 243 -0.46 -19.80 9.20
CA VAL A 243 0.69 -20.48 9.78
C VAL A 243 0.90 -21.81 9.05
N ARG A 244 2.09 -22.05 8.49
CA ARG A 244 2.45 -23.40 7.99
C ARG A 244 2.49 -24.38 9.15
N ALA A 245 2.29 -25.68 8.88
CA ALA A 245 2.15 -26.70 9.92
C ALA A 245 3.38 -26.82 10.86
N ASP A 246 4.56 -26.49 10.39
CA ASP A 246 5.82 -26.46 11.14
C ASP A 246 5.96 -25.18 12.03
N GLU A 247 5.36 -24.05 11.61
CA GLU A 247 5.27 -22.83 12.41
C GLU A 247 4.13 -22.93 13.43
N SER A 248 3.12 -23.79 13.18
CA SER A 248 1.98 -24.00 14.09
C SER A 248 2.41 -24.54 15.45
N THR A 249 3.46 -25.35 15.51
CA THR A 249 3.99 -25.91 16.75
C THR A 249 4.67 -24.85 17.60
N GLN A 250 5.41 -23.92 17.02
CA GLN A 250 6.05 -22.80 17.75
C GLN A 250 5.01 -21.76 18.20
N GLY A 251 4.09 -21.38 17.32
CA GLY A 251 2.99 -20.49 17.65
C GLY A 251 2.05 -21.06 18.71
N ALA A 252 1.74 -22.36 18.64
CA ALA A 252 0.97 -23.06 19.67
C ALA A 252 1.70 -23.10 21.03
N ALA A 253 3.01 -23.32 21.04
CA ALA A 253 3.82 -23.30 22.24
C ALA A 253 3.85 -21.90 22.89
N GLU A 254 3.93 -20.84 22.08
CA GLU A 254 3.94 -19.47 22.55
C GLU A 254 2.57 -19.02 23.09
N ILE A 255 1.48 -19.37 22.40
CA ILE A 255 0.10 -19.18 22.88
C ILE A 255 -0.14 -19.92 24.18
N ASN A 256 0.31 -21.18 24.29
CA ASN A 256 0.19 -21.96 25.51
C ASN A 256 1.02 -21.37 26.65
N THR A 257 2.23 -20.87 26.37
CA THR A 257 3.05 -20.18 27.36
C THR A 257 2.40 -18.89 27.85
N GLN A 258 1.77 -18.13 26.95
CA GLN A 258 1.06 -16.90 27.31
C GLN A 258 -0.23 -17.20 28.09
N ARG A 259 -1.00 -18.23 27.68
CA ARG A 259 -2.17 -18.71 28.44
C ARG A 259 -1.76 -19.17 29.85
N LEU A 260 -0.64 -19.87 29.97
CA LEU A 260 -0.11 -20.31 31.26
C LEU A 260 0.24 -19.10 32.14
N LYS A 261 1.00 -18.12 31.62
CA LYS A 261 1.35 -16.89 32.35
C LYS A 261 0.12 -16.10 32.78
N ASN A 262 -0.87 -15.96 31.92
CA ASN A 262 -2.12 -15.27 32.24
C ASN A 262 -2.93 -16.04 33.29
N ALA A 263 -2.98 -17.36 33.21
CA ALA A 263 -3.64 -18.17 34.22
C ALA A 263 -2.93 -18.14 35.56
N GLU A 264 -1.59 -18.17 35.57
CA GLU A 264 -0.79 -18.03 36.80
C GLU A 264 -0.97 -16.66 37.46
N ALA A 265 -1.08 -15.58 36.65
CA ALA A 265 -1.34 -14.24 37.13
C ALA A 265 -2.74 -14.08 37.74
N LEU A 266 -3.74 -14.81 37.25
CA LEU A 266 -5.14 -14.75 37.72
C LEU A 266 -5.44 -15.73 38.85
N TYR A 267 -4.84 -16.91 38.83
CA TYR A 267 -5.20 -18.04 39.70
C TYR A 267 -4.03 -18.52 40.59
N GLY A 268 -2.85 -17.90 40.49
CA GLY A 268 -1.67 -18.25 41.26
C GLY A 268 -0.89 -19.48 40.74
N PRO A 269 0.21 -19.86 41.44
CA PRO A 269 1.06 -20.96 41.05
C PRO A 269 0.25 -22.28 41.07
N GLY A 270 0.27 -23.02 39.97
CA GLY A 270 -0.55 -24.23 39.77
C GLY A 270 -1.65 -24.09 38.75
N ALA A 271 -1.91 -22.88 38.21
CA ALA A 271 -2.90 -22.67 37.17
C ALA A 271 -2.64 -23.50 35.91
N GLY A 272 -1.37 -23.87 35.63
CA GLY A 272 -1.02 -24.78 34.56
C GLY A 272 -1.65 -26.17 34.65
N TYR A 273 -1.80 -26.66 35.89
CA TYR A 273 -2.51 -27.91 36.11
C TYR A 273 -3.99 -27.84 35.75
N TRP A 274 -4.66 -26.74 36.08
CA TRP A 274 -6.07 -26.50 35.72
C TRP A 274 -6.29 -26.34 34.23
N LEU A 275 -5.37 -25.70 33.55
CA LEU A 275 -5.44 -25.59 32.06
C LEU A 275 -5.26 -26.94 31.39
N ALA A 276 -4.31 -27.75 31.85
CA ALA A 276 -4.10 -29.10 31.34
C ALA A 276 -5.34 -30.00 31.59
N LEU A 277 -5.99 -29.81 32.74
CA LEU A 277 -7.22 -30.51 33.08
C LEU A 277 -8.41 -30.11 32.16
N GLN A 278 -8.56 -28.83 31.89
CA GLN A 278 -9.56 -28.32 30.95
C GLN A 278 -9.35 -28.85 29.53
N ASP A 279 -8.11 -28.80 29.01
CA ASP A 279 -7.77 -29.33 27.70
C ASP A 279 -8.07 -30.85 27.60
N LEU A 280 -7.87 -31.59 28.68
CA LEU A 280 -8.21 -33.01 28.74
C LEU A 280 -9.73 -33.21 28.71
N ILE A 281 -10.48 -32.44 29.49
CA ILE A 281 -11.96 -32.50 29.52
C ILE A 281 -12.53 -32.17 28.12
N ASP A 282 -12.01 -31.15 27.45
CA ASP A 282 -12.49 -30.74 26.14
C ASP A 282 -12.17 -31.79 25.06
N LYS A 283 -11.01 -32.43 25.11
CA LYS A 283 -10.67 -33.55 24.25
C LYS A 283 -11.58 -34.76 24.49
N CYS A 284 -11.94 -35.04 25.72
CA CYS A 284 -12.87 -36.12 26.05
C CYS A 284 -14.27 -35.84 25.57
N LYS A 285 -14.76 -34.59 25.70
CA LYS A 285 -16.03 -34.13 25.13
C LYS A 285 -16.06 -34.31 23.62
N ALA A 286 -15.00 -33.88 22.94
CA ALA A 286 -14.87 -33.98 21.49
C ALA A 286 -14.84 -35.43 21.00
N ALA A 287 -14.26 -36.34 21.77
CA ALA A 287 -14.18 -37.76 21.48
C ALA A 287 -15.48 -38.53 21.84
N GLY A 288 -16.46 -37.89 22.50
CA GLY A 288 -17.70 -38.55 22.94
C GLY A 288 -17.47 -39.64 23.99
N THR A 289 -16.33 -39.64 24.70
CA THR A 289 -15.94 -40.67 25.67
C THR A 289 -16.03 -40.15 27.09
N THR A 290 -16.37 -41.00 28.04
CA THR A 290 -16.35 -40.63 29.46
C THR A 290 -14.90 -40.71 29.96
N CYS A 291 -14.35 -39.57 30.37
CA CYS A 291 -13.03 -39.49 30.97
C CYS A 291 -13.09 -39.65 32.46
N ILE A 292 -12.30 -40.54 33.00
CA ILE A 292 -12.06 -40.65 34.43
C ILE A 292 -10.78 -39.88 34.77
N ILE A 293 -10.94 -38.77 35.45
CA ILE A 293 -9.83 -37.91 35.86
C ILE A 293 -9.50 -38.24 37.29
N ASN A 294 -8.35 -38.83 37.52
CA ASN A 294 -7.86 -39.07 38.89
C ASN A 294 -7.11 -37.85 39.40
N LEU A 295 -7.73 -37.07 40.26
CA LEU A 295 -7.19 -35.84 40.86
C LEU A 295 -6.29 -36.15 42.10
N GLY A 296 -5.96 -37.40 42.34
CA GLY A 296 -5.24 -37.83 43.55
C GLY A 296 -3.73 -37.78 43.39
N GLY A 297 -3.07 -36.88 44.11
CA GLY A 297 -1.72 -37.15 44.58
C GLY A 297 -1.81 -38.25 45.63
N ALA A 298 -1.11 -39.37 45.43
CA ALA A 298 -0.61 -40.39 46.31
C ALA A 298 -1.44 -40.85 47.52
N THR A 299 -2.74 -40.70 47.57
CA THR A 299 -3.61 -41.38 48.57
C THR A 299 -4.96 -41.66 47.92
N THR A 300 -5.37 -42.91 48.09
CA THR A 300 -6.60 -43.59 47.61
C THR A 300 -7.89 -42.75 47.83
N GLY A 301 -8.18 -41.85 46.92
CA GLY A 301 -9.47 -41.16 46.85
C GLY A 301 -10.33 -41.73 45.71
N PRO A 302 -11.66 -41.78 45.82
CA PRO A 302 -12.53 -42.30 44.79
C PRO A 302 -12.46 -41.43 43.54
N ALA A 303 -12.36 -42.09 42.35
CA ALA A 303 -12.45 -41.45 41.06
C ALA A 303 -13.84 -40.84 40.88
N VAL A 304 -13.92 -39.55 40.56
CA VAL A 304 -15.19 -38.88 40.30
C VAL A 304 -15.47 -38.91 38.80
N PRO A 305 -16.52 -39.61 38.32
CA PRO A 305 -16.90 -39.57 36.92
C PRO A 305 -17.52 -38.20 36.58
N VAL A 306 -17.00 -37.54 35.57
CA VAL A 306 -17.61 -36.31 35.01
C VAL A 306 -18.63 -36.71 33.94
N PRO A 307 -19.95 -36.51 34.14
CA PRO A 307 -20.94 -36.85 33.15
C PRO A 307 -20.85 -35.89 31.95
N VAL A 308 -20.63 -36.42 30.77
CA VAL A 308 -20.74 -35.68 29.51
C VAL A 308 -22.21 -35.74 29.06
N THR A 309 -22.93 -34.62 29.26
CA THR A 309 -24.26 -34.50 28.65
C THR A 309 -24.11 -34.22 27.15
N THR A 310 -24.47 -35.20 26.32
CA THR A 310 -24.63 -35.01 24.87
C THR A 310 -25.80 -34.01 24.64
N PRO A 311 -25.63 -32.95 23.84
CA PRO A 311 -26.75 -32.12 23.45
C PRO A 311 -27.68 -32.96 22.54
N THR A 312 -28.92 -33.15 22.96
CA THR A 312 -29.98 -33.72 22.15
C THR A 312 -30.24 -32.77 20.98
N ALA A 313 -30.07 -33.25 19.75
CA ALA A 313 -30.41 -32.51 18.56
C ALA A 313 -31.93 -32.17 18.57
N PRO A 314 -32.32 -30.95 18.27
CA PRO A 314 -33.72 -30.61 18.10
C PRO A 314 -34.29 -31.31 16.86
N ARG A 315 -35.45 -31.94 17.03
CA ARG A 315 -36.28 -32.52 15.94
C ARG A 315 -36.90 -31.41 15.10
#